data_6ddb5224982f53853b68a1d07073837e
#
_entry.id   6ddb5224982f53853b68a1d07073837e
#
_cell.length_a   1.000
_cell.length_b   1.000
_cell.length_c   1.000
_cell.angle_alpha   90.00
_cell.angle_beta   90.00
_cell.angle_gamma   90.00
#
_symmetry.space_group_name_H-M   'P 1'
#
loop_
_entity.id
_entity.type
_entity.pdbx_description
1 polymer ?
#
loop_
_entity_poly.entity_id
_entity_poly.type
_entity_poly.pdbx_seq_one_letter_code
_entity_poly.pdbx_strand_id
1 'polypeptide(L)'
;AALIMSKEIALGKYQSSDASLEDRLDHAVRVGLAIVTEGVTIAPLQGISEIKIKNNKDGSEYLSVSIAGPMRSAGGTESAVTMLIADHVRRAVGLEKYQADCFDDETGRFVEELRIYESEAKQSFQFHVSDDDIKTVISNLPVELEGEGTDPDEVVNHRNMTRIKTDRVRGGALRVLNDGLIGRSKKLLKRIEQYNLEGWEWLHEIQGAVQKGESGDDASEKRMKEVITGRSVLSMPNKIGGFRLRYGRACNTGFASVGLHPVIAEILDHTIAVGTQIKLDKPSKGATVAFVDSLETPIVRLKGGEVVKI
;
A
#
# COMPACT_ATOMS: atom_id res chain seq x y z
N ALA A 1 -6.11 -12.67 12.17
CA ALA A 1 -5.87 -13.61 11.03
C ALA A 1 -4.55 -13.27 10.34
N ALA A 2 -4.33 -12.04 9.81
CA ALA A 2 -3.13 -11.69 9.03
C ALA A 2 -1.81 -12.03 9.73
N LEU A 3 -1.60 -11.54 10.95
CA LEU A 3 -0.36 -11.78 11.72
C LEU A 3 -0.14 -13.27 12.03
N ILE A 4 -1.21 -14.01 12.32
CA ILE A 4 -1.12 -15.45 12.58
C ILE A 4 -0.69 -16.18 11.31
N MET A 5 -1.35 -15.92 10.18
CA MET A 5 -1.02 -16.56 8.90
C MET A 5 0.40 -16.21 8.44
N SER A 6 0.78 -14.94 8.51
CA SER A 6 2.13 -14.51 8.16
C SER A 6 3.19 -15.24 8.99
N LYS A 7 2.99 -15.33 10.30
CA LYS A 7 3.91 -16.07 11.18
C LYS A 7 3.98 -17.55 10.81
N GLU A 8 2.85 -18.21 10.59
CA GLU A 8 2.82 -19.64 10.26
C GLU A 8 3.50 -19.92 8.91
N ILE A 9 3.31 -19.05 7.91
CA ILE A 9 3.99 -19.16 6.60
C ILE A 9 5.50 -18.95 6.76
N ALA A 10 5.94 -17.93 7.50
CA ALA A 10 7.35 -17.67 7.74
C ALA A 10 8.06 -18.85 8.41
N LEU A 11 7.37 -19.53 9.32
CA LEU A 11 7.84 -20.74 9.97
C LEU A 11 7.75 -22.01 9.11
N GLY A 12 7.25 -21.90 7.85
CA GLY A 12 7.25 -22.98 6.89
C GLY A 12 6.01 -23.89 6.92
N LYS A 13 4.94 -23.52 7.64
CA LYS A 13 3.79 -24.43 7.86
C LYS A 13 3.01 -24.78 6.57
N TYR A 14 3.02 -23.90 5.57
CA TYR A 14 2.19 -24.05 4.36
C TYR A 14 3.00 -24.07 3.06
N GLN A 15 4.29 -24.33 3.14
CA GLN A 15 5.17 -24.32 1.98
C GLN A 15 5.83 -25.67 1.73
N SER A 16 6.34 -25.87 0.52
CA SER A 16 7.14 -27.03 0.18
C SER A 16 8.43 -27.02 1.00
N SER A 17 8.98 -28.21 1.28
CA SER A 17 10.22 -28.41 2.02
C SER A 17 11.43 -27.67 1.42
N ASP A 18 11.35 -27.31 0.14
CA ASP A 18 12.47 -26.76 -0.63
C ASP A 18 12.45 -25.21 -0.71
N ALA A 19 11.43 -24.56 -0.12
CA ALA A 19 11.34 -23.11 -0.14
C ALA A 19 12.44 -22.48 0.75
N SER A 20 13.18 -21.52 0.18
CA SER A 20 14.18 -20.76 0.93
C SER A 20 13.52 -19.92 2.04
N LEU A 21 14.33 -19.48 3.01
CA LEU A 21 13.80 -18.58 4.06
C LEU A 21 13.28 -17.28 3.45
N GLU A 22 13.99 -16.70 2.47
CA GLU A 22 13.55 -15.48 1.77
C GLU A 22 12.21 -15.67 1.07
N ASP A 23 12.00 -16.79 0.34
CA ASP A 23 10.73 -17.10 -0.30
C ASP A 23 9.58 -17.19 0.71
N ARG A 24 9.85 -17.81 1.86
CA ARG A 24 8.86 -17.91 2.94
C ARG A 24 8.51 -16.56 3.52
N LEU A 25 9.50 -15.69 3.71
CA LEU A 25 9.30 -14.33 4.23
C LEU A 25 8.54 -13.45 3.24
N ASP A 26 8.90 -13.49 1.95
CA ASP A 26 8.19 -12.77 0.87
C ASP A 26 6.72 -13.20 0.82
N HIS A 27 6.48 -14.51 0.79
CA HIS A 27 5.13 -15.05 0.80
C HIS A 27 4.34 -14.66 2.07
N ALA A 28 4.97 -14.75 3.24
CA ALA A 28 4.37 -14.40 4.51
C ALA A 28 3.91 -12.94 4.57
N VAL A 29 4.76 -12.02 4.14
CA VAL A 29 4.43 -10.58 4.12
C VAL A 29 3.31 -10.30 3.11
N ARG A 30 3.39 -10.85 1.90
CA ARG A 30 2.36 -10.66 0.86
C ARG A 30 1.00 -11.23 1.27
N VAL A 31 0.96 -12.44 1.83
CA VAL A 31 -0.30 -13.04 2.30
C VAL A 31 -0.87 -12.24 3.48
N GLY A 32 -0.04 -11.83 4.43
CA GLY A 32 -0.48 -10.97 5.52
C GLY A 32 -1.08 -9.66 5.04
N LEU A 33 -0.43 -9.02 4.08
CA LEU A 33 -0.92 -7.78 3.48
C LEU A 33 -2.21 -8.02 2.68
N ALA A 34 -2.31 -9.12 1.93
CA ALA A 34 -3.52 -9.48 1.20
C ALA A 34 -4.73 -9.68 2.15
N ILE A 35 -4.51 -10.30 3.30
CA ILE A 35 -5.55 -10.48 4.32
C ILE A 35 -5.97 -9.13 4.92
N VAL A 36 -5.02 -8.25 5.22
CA VAL A 36 -5.32 -6.91 5.80
C VAL A 36 -6.07 -6.03 4.80
N THR A 37 -5.72 -6.11 3.53
CA THR A 37 -6.36 -5.35 2.44
C THR A 37 -7.60 -6.06 1.89
N GLU A 38 -7.93 -7.25 2.43
CA GLU A 38 -9.06 -8.08 2.01
C GLU A 38 -9.03 -8.42 0.50
N GLY A 39 -7.85 -8.40 -0.09
CA GLY A 39 -7.65 -8.63 -1.53
C GLY A 39 -8.26 -7.57 -2.45
N VAL A 40 -8.79 -6.48 -1.88
CA VAL A 40 -9.48 -5.42 -2.64
C VAL A 40 -8.50 -4.51 -3.37
N THR A 41 -7.34 -4.26 -2.78
CA THR A 41 -6.31 -3.42 -3.38
C THR A 41 -5.08 -4.25 -3.71
N ILE A 42 -4.78 -4.40 -5.00
CA ILE A 42 -3.59 -5.12 -5.47
C ILE A 42 -2.35 -4.21 -5.42
N ALA A 43 -2.55 -2.89 -5.42
CA ALA A 43 -1.46 -1.92 -5.44
C ALA A 43 -0.41 -2.11 -4.33
N PRO A 44 -0.76 -2.36 -3.05
CA PRO A 44 0.23 -2.64 -2.03
C PRO A 44 1.03 -3.93 -2.30
N LEU A 45 0.39 -4.98 -2.79
CA LEU A 45 1.05 -6.24 -3.13
C LEU A 45 2.03 -6.09 -4.29
N GLN A 46 1.63 -5.38 -5.33
CA GLN A 46 2.50 -5.06 -6.47
C GLN A 46 3.52 -3.97 -6.14
N GLY A 47 3.29 -3.22 -5.06
CA GLY A 47 4.21 -2.23 -4.54
C GLY A 47 5.39 -2.80 -3.76
N ILE A 48 5.37 -4.08 -3.42
CA ILE A 48 6.54 -4.79 -2.88
C ILE A 48 7.26 -5.39 -4.08
N SER A 49 8.48 -4.94 -4.37
CA SER A 49 9.29 -5.53 -5.44
C SER A 49 10.03 -6.76 -4.95
N GLU A 50 10.65 -6.66 -3.79
CA GLU A 50 11.52 -7.72 -3.28
C GLU A 50 11.55 -7.69 -1.75
N ILE A 51 11.71 -8.87 -1.15
CA ILE A 51 12.01 -9.03 0.27
C ILE A 51 13.26 -9.88 0.39
N LYS A 52 14.27 -9.37 1.07
CA LYS A 52 15.58 -10.01 1.21
C LYS A 52 16.08 -10.04 2.63
N ILE A 53 16.94 -11.01 2.90
CA ILE A 53 17.76 -11.06 4.11
C ILE A 53 19.11 -10.42 3.75
N LYS A 54 19.52 -9.43 4.56
CA LYS A 54 20.80 -8.74 4.43
C LYS A 54 21.55 -8.75 5.76
N ASN A 55 22.81 -8.34 5.74
CA ASN A 55 23.65 -8.33 6.94
C ASN A 55 23.90 -6.89 7.43
N ASN A 56 23.76 -6.68 8.72
CA ASN A 56 24.27 -5.52 9.43
C ASN A 56 25.82 -5.55 9.47
N LYS A 57 26.44 -4.45 9.87
CA LYS A 57 27.92 -4.38 10.01
C LYS A 57 28.49 -5.37 11.02
N ASP A 58 27.74 -5.74 12.02
CA ASP A 58 28.14 -6.72 13.03
C ASP A 58 27.97 -8.19 12.55
N GLY A 59 27.48 -8.39 11.32
CA GLY A 59 27.22 -9.70 10.74
C GLY A 59 25.86 -10.29 11.06
N SER A 60 25.04 -9.63 11.88
CA SER A 60 23.68 -10.08 12.15
C SER A 60 22.77 -9.90 10.95
N GLU A 61 21.85 -10.84 10.74
CA GLU A 61 20.93 -10.82 9.62
C GLU A 61 19.66 -10.01 9.94
N TYR A 62 19.21 -9.22 8.99
CA TYR A 62 17.99 -8.42 9.09
C TYR A 62 17.13 -8.51 7.83
N LEU A 63 15.88 -8.06 7.91
CA LEU A 63 14.94 -8.07 6.81
C LEU A 63 14.91 -6.72 6.07
N SER A 64 15.06 -6.77 4.74
CA SER A 64 14.92 -5.64 3.82
C SER A 64 13.64 -5.78 3.00
N VAL A 65 12.88 -4.69 2.90
CA VAL A 65 11.66 -4.60 2.10
C VAL A 65 11.88 -3.55 1.01
N SER A 66 11.97 -3.99 -0.23
CA SER A 66 12.12 -3.10 -1.39
C SER A 66 10.75 -2.74 -1.96
N ILE A 67 10.53 -1.44 -2.13
CA ILE A 67 9.25 -0.86 -2.55
C ILE A 67 9.34 -0.33 -3.96
N ALA A 68 8.39 -0.75 -4.80
CA ALA A 68 8.25 -0.32 -6.19
C ALA A 68 7.19 0.78 -6.38
N GLY A 69 7.18 1.38 -7.56
CA GLY A 69 6.30 2.46 -7.96
C GLY A 69 4.80 2.28 -7.67
N PRO A 70 4.19 1.08 -7.86
CA PRO A 70 2.77 0.85 -7.58
C PRO A 70 2.34 1.16 -6.15
N MET A 71 3.28 1.18 -5.18
CA MET A 71 2.99 1.58 -3.79
C MET A 71 2.45 3.01 -3.69
N ARG A 72 2.76 3.88 -4.64
CA ARG A 72 2.23 5.26 -4.70
C ARG A 72 0.71 5.31 -4.77
N SER A 73 0.08 4.28 -5.33
CA SER A 73 -1.38 4.15 -5.42
C SER A 73 -2.01 3.47 -4.20
N ALA A 74 -1.20 2.96 -3.27
CA ALA A 74 -1.69 2.38 -2.03
C ALA A 74 -2.14 3.48 -1.04
N GLY A 75 -3.10 3.16 -0.19
CA GLY A 75 -3.44 4.02 0.93
C GLY A 75 -2.30 4.07 1.96
N GLY A 76 -2.08 5.25 2.58
CA GLY A 76 -0.98 5.40 3.55
C GLY A 76 -1.03 4.39 4.70
N THR A 77 -2.22 3.98 5.14
CA THR A 77 -2.34 2.97 6.21
C THR A 77 -1.88 1.59 5.73
N GLU A 78 -2.25 1.19 4.53
CA GLU A 78 -1.89 -0.10 3.93
C GLU A 78 -0.39 -0.18 3.67
N SER A 79 0.21 0.92 3.16
CA SER A 79 1.65 0.99 2.92
C SER A 79 2.46 0.85 4.20
N ALA A 80 2.04 1.53 5.28
CA ALA A 80 2.72 1.42 6.57
C ALA A 80 2.54 0.06 7.24
N VAL A 81 1.36 -0.56 7.10
CA VAL A 81 1.10 -1.90 7.65
C VAL A 81 2.01 -2.96 7.02
N THR A 82 2.49 -2.75 5.79
CA THR A 82 3.51 -3.61 5.18
C THR A 82 4.73 -3.74 6.08
N MET A 83 5.22 -2.62 6.63
CA MET A 83 6.39 -2.61 7.51
C MET A 83 6.10 -3.29 8.87
N LEU A 84 4.89 -3.14 9.41
CA LEU A 84 4.47 -3.83 10.64
C LEU A 84 4.45 -5.35 10.45
N ILE A 85 3.90 -5.83 9.33
CA ILE A 85 3.85 -7.26 9.00
C ILE A 85 5.27 -7.79 8.79
N ALA A 86 6.12 -7.04 8.08
CA ALA A 86 7.50 -7.42 7.84
C ALA A 86 8.29 -7.57 9.16
N ASP A 87 8.14 -6.62 10.10
CA ASP A 87 8.76 -6.75 11.42
C ASP A 87 8.21 -7.94 12.23
N HIS A 88 6.90 -8.15 12.18
CA HIS A 88 6.30 -9.31 12.86
C HIS A 88 6.85 -10.64 12.33
N VAL A 89 7.01 -10.76 11.01
CA VAL A 89 7.57 -11.94 10.35
C VAL A 89 9.06 -12.09 10.66
N ARG A 90 9.83 -10.98 10.59
CA ARG A 90 11.25 -10.94 10.98
C ARG A 90 11.48 -11.52 12.38
N ARG A 91 10.70 -11.05 13.36
CA ARG A 91 10.78 -11.53 14.76
C ARG A 91 10.43 -13.01 14.88
N ALA A 92 9.44 -13.47 14.12
CA ALA A 92 9.00 -14.86 14.18
C ALA A 92 10.09 -15.85 13.77
N VAL A 93 11.00 -15.45 12.88
CA VAL A 93 12.13 -16.28 12.42
C VAL A 93 13.46 -15.94 13.10
N GLY A 94 13.47 -14.98 14.01
CA GLY A 94 14.66 -14.64 14.83
C GLY A 94 15.70 -13.78 14.11
N LEU A 95 15.33 -13.04 13.07
CA LEU A 95 16.22 -12.05 12.46
C LEU A 95 16.35 -10.80 13.34
N GLU A 96 17.53 -10.18 13.32
CA GLU A 96 17.83 -8.98 14.08
C GLU A 96 17.22 -7.71 13.45
N LYS A 97 17.20 -6.65 14.21
CA LYS A 97 16.76 -5.34 13.70
C LYS A 97 17.74 -4.79 12.67
N TYR A 98 17.19 -4.12 11.68
CA TYR A 98 17.98 -3.29 10.78
C TYR A 98 18.74 -2.21 11.56
N GLN A 99 19.99 -1.99 11.19
CA GLN A 99 20.85 -0.92 11.71
C GLN A 99 21.44 -0.16 10.51
N ALA A 100 21.18 1.15 10.44
CA ALA A 100 21.73 1.98 9.38
C ALA A 100 23.26 2.02 9.44
N ASP A 101 23.92 1.84 8.31
CA ASP A 101 25.39 1.85 8.24
C ASP A 101 25.99 3.22 8.48
N CYS A 102 25.38 4.23 7.91
CA CYS A 102 25.67 5.63 8.10
C CYS A 102 24.35 6.38 8.27
N PHE A 103 23.93 6.50 9.51
CA PHE A 103 22.63 7.05 9.85
C PHE A 103 22.39 8.44 9.26
N ASP A 104 23.38 9.33 9.35
CA ASP A 104 23.25 10.71 8.86
C ASP A 104 23.10 10.75 7.33
N ASP A 105 23.88 9.94 6.61
CA ASP A 105 23.81 9.89 5.15
C ASP A 105 22.51 9.25 4.67
N GLU A 106 22.07 8.17 5.30
CA GLU A 106 20.80 7.52 4.95
C GLU A 106 19.60 8.42 5.24
N THR A 107 19.60 9.10 6.38
CA THR A 107 18.58 10.09 6.72
C THR A 107 18.60 11.26 5.75
N GLY A 108 19.79 11.81 5.47
CA GLY A 108 19.98 12.88 4.51
C GLY A 108 19.47 12.52 3.11
N ARG A 109 19.70 11.27 2.69
CA ARG A 109 19.18 10.74 1.44
C ARG A 109 17.65 10.76 1.40
N PHE A 110 16.96 10.27 2.43
CA PHE A 110 15.50 10.30 2.47
C PHE A 110 14.95 11.74 2.51
N VAL A 111 15.58 12.63 3.25
CA VAL A 111 15.21 14.06 3.29
C VAL A 111 15.37 14.68 1.90
N GLU A 112 16.51 14.50 1.24
CA GLU A 112 16.76 15.04 -0.10
C GLU A 112 15.75 14.52 -1.12
N GLU A 113 15.55 13.21 -1.19
CA GLU A 113 14.55 12.60 -2.09
C GLU A 113 13.14 13.14 -1.85
N LEU A 114 12.76 13.29 -0.58
CA LEU A 114 11.43 13.78 -0.24
C LEU A 114 11.24 15.23 -0.68
N ARG A 115 12.25 16.10 -0.51
CA ARG A 115 12.20 17.50 -0.96
C ARG A 115 12.18 17.60 -2.48
N ILE A 116 12.96 16.80 -3.19
CA ILE A 116 12.90 16.71 -4.67
C ILE A 116 11.51 16.27 -5.10
N TYR A 117 10.98 15.20 -4.51
CA TYR A 117 9.67 14.67 -4.86
C TYR A 117 8.53 15.68 -4.58
N GLU A 118 8.62 16.49 -3.53
CA GLU A 118 7.66 17.54 -3.23
C GLU A 118 7.74 18.72 -4.21
N SER A 119 8.95 19.08 -4.69
CA SER A 119 9.17 20.24 -5.56
C SER A 119 8.93 19.93 -7.04
N GLU A 120 9.42 18.80 -7.52
CA GLU A 120 9.46 18.46 -8.95
C GLU A 120 8.28 17.58 -9.38
N ALA A 121 7.88 16.63 -8.54
CA ALA A 121 6.76 15.79 -8.87
C ALA A 121 5.44 16.54 -8.66
N LYS A 122 4.64 16.65 -9.72
CA LYS A 122 3.24 17.14 -9.63
C LYS A 122 2.33 16.29 -8.72
N GLN A 123 2.88 15.25 -8.13
CA GLN A 123 2.20 14.38 -7.16
C GLN A 123 2.57 14.83 -5.75
N SER A 124 1.69 15.57 -5.10
CA SER A 124 1.88 15.97 -3.71
C SER A 124 1.60 14.82 -2.75
N PHE A 125 2.44 14.70 -1.71
CA PHE A 125 2.09 13.91 -0.53
C PHE A 125 0.84 14.49 0.17
N GLN A 126 0.11 13.62 0.87
CA GLN A 126 -1.04 14.05 1.69
C GLN A 126 -0.61 14.89 2.91
N PHE A 127 0.62 14.70 3.35
CA PHE A 127 1.17 15.33 4.54
C PHE A 127 2.47 16.04 4.22
N HIS A 128 2.73 17.11 4.95
CA HIS A 128 4.06 17.71 5.05
C HIS A 128 4.69 17.21 6.35
N VAL A 129 5.87 16.63 6.25
CA VAL A 129 6.59 16.03 7.38
C VAL A 129 7.88 16.80 7.69
N SER A 130 8.27 16.83 8.96
CA SER A 130 9.51 17.46 9.40
C SER A 130 10.71 16.54 9.15
N ASP A 131 11.89 17.12 9.04
CA ASP A 131 13.14 16.35 8.94
C ASP A 131 13.41 15.55 10.22
N ASP A 132 12.97 16.05 11.38
CA ASP A 132 13.11 15.36 12.66
C ASP A 132 12.23 14.11 12.73
N ASP A 133 11.00 14.17 12.20
CA ASP A 133 10.15 12.99 12.10
C ASP A 133 10.76 11.93 11.16
N ILE A 134 11.39 12.36 10.06
CA ILE A 134 12.10 11.44 9.15
C ILE A 134 13.26 10.77 9.88
N LYS A 135 14.07 11.56 10.61
CA LYS A 135 15.18 11.03 11.43
C LYS A 135 14.69 10.01 12.45
N THR A 136 13.60 10.33 13.16
CA THR A 136 13.00 9.43 14.15
C THR A 136 12.59 8.10 13.51
N VAL A 137 11.96 8.12 12.34
CA VAL A 137 11.58 6.88 11.63
C VAL A 137 12.82 6.08 11.24
N ILE A 138 13.79 6.70 10.56
CA ILE A 138 14.98 5.98 10.05
C ILE A 138 15.82 5.39 11.19
N SER A 139 15.89 6.08 12.36
CA SER A 139 16.60 5.57 13.54
C SER A 139 15.99 4.33 14.16
N ASN A 140 14.68 4.19 14.06
CA ASN A 140 13.93 3.23 14.87
C ASN A 140 13.27 2.11 14.05
N LEU A 141 13.22 2.26 12.72
CA LEU A 141 12.58 1.28 11.86
C LEU A 141 13.28 -0.08 11.95
N PRO A 142 12.57 -1.14 12.36
CA PRO A 142 13.21 -2.43 12.64
C PRO A 142 13.52 -3.27 11.39
N VAL A 143 13.01 -2.86 10.22
CA VAL A 143 13.25 -3.48 8.92
C VAL A 143 13.69 -2.40 7.94
N GLU A 144 14.59 -2.73 7.02
CA GLU A 144 15.05 -1.75 6.04
C GLU A 144 13.93 -1.40 5.06
N LEU A 145 13.70 -0.11 4.92
CA LEU A 145 12.84 0.45 3.87
C LEU A 145 13.70 0.79 2.66
N GLU A 146 13.82 -0.13 1.73
CA GLU A 146 14.46 0.08 0.44
C GLU A 146 13.43 0.45 -0.62
N GLY A 147 13.87 0.93 -1.78
CA GLY A 147 12.97 1.24 -2.88
C GLY A 147 13.65 1.32 -4.22
N GLU A 148 12.89 1.04 -5.25
CA GLU A 148 13.33 1.18 -6.63
C GLU A 148 13.29 2.64 -7.07
N GLY A 149 14.30 3.07 -7.80
CA GLY A 149 14.38 4.38 -8.43
C GLY A 149 13.44 4.49 -9.62
N THR A 150 12.15 4.62 -9.35
CA THR A 150 11.10 4.63 -10.36
C THR A 150 10.74 6.03 -10.86
N ASP A 151 11.23 7.06 -10.20
CA ASP A 151 11.01 8.45 -10.61
C ASP A 151 12.20 8.94 -11.46
N PRO A 152 11.96 9.87 -12.41
CA PRO A 152 13.00 10.33 -13.33
C PRO A 152 14.05 11.20 -12.65
N ASP A 153 13.71 11.83 -11.53
CA ASP A 153 14.56 12.77 -10.83
C ASP A 153 15.66 12.04 -10.05
N GLU A 154 16.82 12.68 -9.92
CA GLU A 154 17.98 12.14 -9.21
C GLU A 154 18.38 13.06 -8.04
N VAL A 155 18.91 12.47 -6.98
CA VAL A 155 19.53 13.22 -5.88
C VAL A 155 20.87 13.81 -6.32
N VAL A 156 21.27 14.87 -5.64
CA VAL A 156 22.50 15.61 -5.94
C VAL A 156 23.60 15.32 -4.91
N ASN A 157 23.25 15.36 -3.62
CA ASN A 157 24.21 15.31 -2.54
C ASN A 157 24.52 13.88 -2.05
N HIS A 158 23.49 13.05 -1.91
CA HIS A 158 23.61 11.69 -1.37
C HIS A 158 23.59 10.63 -2.47
N ARG A 159 24.63 10.70 -3.35
CA ARG A 159 24.80 9.79 -4.50
C ARG A 159 25.75 8.64 -4.18
N ASN A 160 25.67 7.59 -5.00
CA ASN A 160 26.59 6.45 -4.94
C ASN A 160 26.71 5.80 -3.56
N MET A 161 25.63 5.73 -2.82
CA MET A 161 25.61 5.09 -1.51
C MET A 161 25.75 3.57 -1.65
N THR A 162 26.54 2.97 -0.77
CA THR A 162 26.80 1.53 -0.82
C THR A 162 25.53 0.70 -0.67
N ARG A 163 24.62 1.13 0.20
CA ARG A 163 23.39 0.39 0.51
C ARG A 163 22.24 0.74 -0.43
N ILE A 164 22.12 1.98 -0.86
CA ILE A 164 21.11 2.46 -1.78
C ILE A 164 21.66 2.45 -3.20
N LYS A 165 21.27 1.46 -3.99
CA LYS A 165 21.87 1.17 -5.32
C LYS A 165 21.43 2.09 -6.45
N THR A 166 20.58 3.07 -6.20
CA THR A 166 20.08 3.99 -7.20
C THR A 166 20.23 5.43 -6.75
N ASP A 167 20.59 6.31 -7.66
CA ASP A 167 20.59 7.77 -7.40
C ASP A 167 19.24 8.41 -7.73
N ARG A 168 18.33 7.66 -8.32
CA ARG A 168 16.98 8.13 -8.62
C ARG A 168 16.09 8.17 -7.38
N VAL A 169 15.11 9.05 -7.42
CA VAL A 169 14.12 9.20 -6.37
C VAL A 169 13.23 7.95 -6.29
N ARG A 170 13.07 7.43 -5.08
CA ARG A 170 12.35 6.19 -4.75
C ARG A 170 10.93 6.49 -4.25
N GLY A 171 10.10 7.07 -5.12
CA GLY A 171 8.77 7.59 -4.76
C GLY A 171 7.84 6.59 -4.05
N GLY A 172 7.98 5.28 -4.32
CA GLY A 172 7.24 4.24 -3.58
C GLY A 172 7.65 4.17 -2.11
N ALA A 173 8.96 4.14 -1.81
CA ALA A 173 9.49 4.12 -0.45
C ALA A 173 9.16 5.42 0.30
N LEU A 174 9.28 6.57 -0.38
CA LEU A 174 8.88 7.86 0.18
C LEU A 174 7.41 7.89 0.57
N ARG A 175 6.54 7.22 -0.19
CA ARG A 175 5.11 7.12 0.13
C ARG A 175 4.87 6.31 1.40
N VAL A 176 5.60 5.21 1.58
CA VAL A 176 5.57 4.41 2.82
C VAL A 176 6.01 5.25 4.01
N LEU A 177 7.10 5.99 3.86
CA LEU A 177 7.65 6.86 4.91
C LEU A 177 6.69 8.00 5.25
N ASN A 178 6.39 8.86 4.28
CA ASN A 178 5.67 10.11 4.48
C ASN A 178 4.20 9.91 4.81
N ASP A 179 3.44 9.33 3.87
CA ASP A 179 1.99 9.19 4.02
C ASP A 179 1.62 7.98 4.89
N GLY A 180 2.52 7.01 4.97
CA GLY A 180 2.36 5.80 5.76
C GLY A 180 2.79 5.97 7.21
N LEU A 181 4.07 5.81 7.48
CA LEU A 181 4.61 5.74 8.85
C LEU A 181 4.39 7.05 9.61
N ILE A 182 4.75 8.18 9.02
CA ILE A 182 4.63 9.49 9.68
C ILE A 182 3.18 9.97 9.63
N GLY A 183 2.61 10.09 8.44
CA GLY A 183 1.28 10.67 8.25
C GLY A 183 0.12 9.88 8.87
N ARG A 184 0.32 8.61 9.16
CA ARG A 184 -0.67 7.72 9.78
C ARG A 184 -0.22 7.16 11.13
N SER A 185 0.82 7.71 11.75
CA SER A 185 1.36 7.26 13.04
C SER A 185 0.29 7.00 14.08
N LYS A 186 -0.64 7.94 14.30
CA LYS A 186 -1.77 7.78 15.24
C LYS A 186 -2.71 6.61 14.94
N LYS A 187 -2.89 6.26 13.65
CA LYS A 187 -3.70 5.09 13.26
C LYS A 187 -2.93 3.80 13.43
N LEU A 188 -1.62 3.84 13.19
CA LEU A 188 -0.73 2.71 13.40
C LEU A 188 -0.64 2.37 14.88
N LEU A 189 -0.44 3.35 15.76
CA LEU A 189 -0.40 3.16 17.20
C LEU A 189 -1.62 2.41 17.73
N LYS A 190 -2.83 2.78 17.29
CA LYS A 190 -4.05 2.07 17.65
C LYS A 190 -4.03 0.59 17.25
N ARG A 191 -3.43 0.25 16.11
CA ARG A 191 -3.28 -1.13 15.65
C ARG A 191 -2.20 -1.87 16.43
N ILE A 192 -1.08 -1.19 16.71
CA ILE A 192 0.05 -1.72 17.49
C ILE A 192 -0.44 -2.11 18.88
N GLU A 193 -1.17 -1.22 19.56
CA GLU A 193 -1.79 -1.47 20.86
C GLU A 193 -2.81 -2.62 20.79
N GLN A 194 -3.70 -2.59 19.79
CA GLN A 194 -4.74 -3.62 19.61
C GLN A 194 -4.16 -5.03 19.43
N TYR A 195 -3.00 -5.14 18.79
CA TYR A 195 -2.38 -6.42 18.46
C TYR A 195 -1.14 -6.73 19.29
N ASN A 196 -0.83 -5.92 20.31
CA ASN A 196 0.34 -6.06 21.19
C ASN A 196 1.65 -6.23 20.39
N LEU A 197 1.88 -5.33 19.43
CA LEU A 197 3.12 -5.31 18.66
C LEU A 197 4.16 -4.46 19.40
N GLU A 198 5.24 -5.09 19.84
CA GLU A 198 6.31 -4.43 20.59
C GLU A 198 7.32 -3.74 19.67
N GLY A 199 8.06 -2.76 20.20
CA GLY A 199 9.18 -2.09 19.54
C GLY A 199 8.78 -1.06 18.51
N TRP A 200 7.56 -0.56 18.58
CA TRP A 200 7.01 0.52 17.77
C TRP A 200 6.58 1.72 18.61
N GLU A 201 6.96 1.75 19.88
CA GLU A 201 6.60 2.79 20.84
C GLU A 201 7.14 4.16 20.43
N TRP A 202 8.24 4.20 19.70
CA TRP A 202 8.83 5.41 19.13
C TRP A 202 7.88 6.20 18.21
N LEU A 203 6.84 5.57 17.66
CA LEU A 203 5.81 6.28 16.89
C LEU A 203 5.06 7.34 17.72
N HIS A 204 5.10 7.28 19.05
CA HIS A 204 4.57 8.32 19.93
C HIS A 204 5.40 9.62 19.86
N GLU A 205 6.67 9.54 19.49
CA GLU A 205 7.58 10.67 19.37
C GLU A 205 7.33 11.50 18.10
N ILE A 206 6.63 10.90 17.11
CA ILE A 206 6.25 11.59 15.87
C ILE A 206 5.31 12.74 16.21
N GLN A 207 5.77 13.96 15.92
CA GLN A 207 5.02 15.18 16.24
C GLN A 207 3.71 15.31 15.46
N GLY A 208 3.62 14.57 14.39
CA GLY A 208 2.44 14.48 13.55
C GLY A 208 2.53 15.38 12.32
N ALA A 209 2.29 14.77 11.20
CA ALA A 209 2.28 15.43 9.92
C ALA A 209 1.09 16.43 9.82
N VAL A 210 1.36 17.62 9.35
CA VAL A 210 0.32 18.59 9.03
C VAL A 210 -0.32 18.15 7.71
N GLN A 211 -1.63 17.86 7.73
CA GLN A 211 -2.36 17.59 6.51
C GLN A 211 -2.33 18.85 5.64
N LYS A 212 -1.82 18.74 4.42
CA LYS A 212 -1.91 19.84 3.46
C LYS A 212 -3.38 20.17 3.26
N GLY A 213 -3.78 21.38 3.60
CA GLY A 213 -5.16 21.84 3.45
C GLY A 213 -5.61 21.68 1.99
N GLU A 214 -6.75 21.07 1.78
CA GLU A 214 -7.40 21.10 0.48
C GLU A 214 -7.77 22.57 0.19
N SER A 215 -7.04 23.23 -0.70
CA SER A 215 -7.52 24.47 -1.30
C SER A 215 -8.76 24.12 -2.12
N GLY A 216 -9.89 24.78 -1.82
CA GLY A 216 -11.22 24.40 -2.27
C GLY A 216 -11.43 24.34 -3.79
N ASP A 217 -10.54 24.93 -4.60
CA ASP A 217 -10.66 24.94 -6.06
C ASP A 217 -10.01 23.74 -6.76
N ASP A 218 -9.12 23.02 -6.09
CA ASP A 218 -8.39 21.88 -6.65
C ASP A 218 -9.12 20.53 -6.44
N ALA A 219 -10.15 20.51 -5.59
CA ALA A 219 -10.85 19.28 -5.21
C ALA A 219 -11.63 18.64 -6.37
N SER A 220 -12.19 19.43 -7.29
CA SER A 220 -12.95 18.90 -8.43
C SER A 220 -12.02 18.35 -9.52
N GLU A 221 -10.91 19.03 -9.79
CA GLU A 221 -9.88 18.56 -10.73
C GLU A 221 -9.11 17.36 -10.19
N LYS A 222 -8.84 17.32 -8.87
CA LYS A 222 -8.24 16.16 -8.20
C LYS A 222 -9.17 14.95 -8.23
N ARG A 223 -10.48 15.13 -8.06
CA ARG A 223 -11.47 14.05 -8.20
C ARG A 223 -11.43 13.41 -9.57
N MET A 224 -11.37 14.21 -10.63
CA MET A 224 -11.29 13.69 -12.01
C MET A 224 -9.97 12.97 -12.28
N LYS A 225 -8.84 13.49 -11.81
CA LYS A 225 -7.53 12.84 -11.97
C LYS A 225 -7.40 11.53 -11.18
N GLU A 226 -7.98 11.43 -9.98
CA GLU A 226 -7.97 10.19 -9.19
C GLU A 226 -8.88 9.09 -9.78
N VAL A 227 -9.94 9.46 -10.49
CA VAL A 227 -10.83 8.52 -11.20
C VAL A 227 -10.11 7.89 -12.40
N ILE A 228 -9.20 8.62 -13.06
CA ILE A 228 -8.46 8.16 -14.24
C ILE A 228 -7.30 7.20 -13.88
N THR A 229 -6.79 7.24 -12.67
CA THR A 229 -5.65 6.41 -12.23
C THR A 229 -6.03 5.04 -11.69
N GLY A 230 -7.32 4.69 -11.64
CA GLY A 230 -7.76 3.33 -11.34
C GLY A 230 -7.30 2.36 -12.43
N ARG A 231 -6.93 1.12 -12.04
CA ARG A 231 -6.53 0.09 -12.99
C ARG A 231 -7.67 -0.22 -13.95
N SER A 232 -7.43 0.02 -15.21
CA SER A 232 -8.34 -0.34 -16.29
C SER A 232 -8.27 -1.83 -16.55
N VAL A 233 -9.28 -2.58 -16.13
CA VAL A 233 -9.51 -3.92 -16.63
C VAL A 233 -10.45 -3.78 -17.82
N LEU A 234 -9.93 -3.96 -19.03
CA LEU A 234 -10.74 -3.93 -20.24
C LEU A 234 -11.56 -5.23 -20.29
N SER A 235 -12.87 -5.12 -20.31
CA SER A 235 -13.74 -6.24 -20.65
C SER A 235 -14.36 -5.98 -22.03
N MET A 236 -14.61 -7.08 -22.75
CA MET A 236 -15.36 -6.98 -24.00
C MET A 236 -16.80 -6.58 -23.68
N PRO A 237 -17.29 -5.43 -24.16
CA PRO A 237 -18.64 -4.99 -23.86
C PRO A 237 -19.67 -6.00 -24.41
N ASN A 238 -20.72 -6.22 -23.64
CA ASN A 238 -21.92 -7.00 -24.04
C ASN A 238 -21.68 -8.45 -24.48
N LYS A 239 -20.59 -9.09 -24.09
CA LYS A 239 -20.44 -10.54 -24.30
C LYS A 239 -20.97 -11.33 -23.11
N ILE A 240 -21.88 -12.26 -23.40
CA ILE A 240 -22.37 -13.23 -22.41
C ILE A 240 -21.17 -13.99 -21.81
N GLY A 241 -21.06 -13.96 -20.48
CA GLY A 241 -19.95 -14.58 -19.75
C GLY A 241 -18.69 -13.74 -19.62
N GLY A 242 -18.65 -12.52 -20.18
CA GLY A 242 -17.48 -11.62 -20.09
C GLY A 242 -17.20 -11.13 -18.68
N PHE A 243 -18.23 -10.90 -17.87
CA PHE A 243 -18.08 -10.44 -16.49
C PHE A 243 -19.30 -10.79 -15.62
N ARG A 244 -19.05 -11.31 -14.44
CA ARG A 244 -20.07 -11.50 -13.41
C ARG A 244 -19.87 -10.50 -12.29
N LEU A 245 -20.83 -9.57 -12.14
CA LEU A 245 -20.83 -8.66 -11.03
C LEU A 245 -21.55 -9.29 -9.84
N ARG A 246 -20.91 -9.30 -8.67
CA ARG A 246 -21.58 -9.53 -7.41
C ARG A 246 -22.02 -8.18 -6.85
N TYR A 247 -23.31 -7.98 -6.75
CA TYR A 247 -23.87 -6.78 -6.17
C TYR A 247 -23.80 -6.82 -4.64
N GLY A 248 -23.67 -5.66 -4.05
CA GLY A 248 -23.73 -5.48 -2.62
C GLY A 248 -22.37 -5.39 -1.94
N ARG A 249 -22.43 -4.98 -0.71
CA ARG A 249 -21.27 -4.86 0.16
C ARG A 249 -20.97 -6.23 0.76
N ALA A 250 -19.79 -6.75 0.52
CA ALA A 250 -19.35 -7.93 1.24
C ALA A 250 -19.19 -7.60 2.72
N CYS A 251 -19.83 -8.35 3.60
CA CYS A 251 -19.91 -8.05 5.03
C CYS A 251 -18.53 -7.93 5.71
N ASN A 252 -17.50 -8.54 5.15
CA ASN A 252 -16.17 -8.62 5.75
C ASN A 252 -15.08 -7.89 4.96
N THR A 253 -15.36 -7.43 3.73
CA THR A 253 -14.34 -6.87 2.86
C THR A 253 -14.45 -5.36 2.67
N GLY A 254 -15.55 -4.74 3.06
CA GLY A 254 -15.79 -3.33 2.79
C GLY A 254 -15.84 -2.97 1.30
N PHE A 255 -15.75 -3.98 0.42
CA PHE A 255 -15.78 -3.81 -1.02
C PHE A 255 -17.19 -3.48 -1.50
N ALA A 256 -17.33 -2.37 -2.22
CA ALA A 256 -18.55 -2.00 -2.89
C ALA A 256 -18.36 -2.14 -4.40
N SER A 257 -19.34 -2.75 -5.05
CA SER A 257 -19.39 -2.84 -6.51
C SER A 257 -20.55 -2.00 -7.04
N VAL A 258 -20.30 -1.28 -8.11
CA VAL A 258 -21.32 -0.52 -8.82
C VAL A 258 -21.53 -1.15 -10.19
N GLY A 259 -22.72 -1.68 -10.40
CA GLY A 259 -23.16 -2.13 -11.71
C GLY A 259 -23.59 -0.94 -12.55
N LEU A 260 -23.07 -0.83 -13.76
CA LEU A 260 -23.53 0.12 -14.75
C LEU A 260 -24.44 -0.57 -15.75
N HIS A 261 -25.53 0.09 -16.05
CA HIS A 261 -26.43 -0.38 -17.10
C HIS A 261 -25.68 -0.33 -18.46
N PRO A 262 -25.83 -1.32 -19.35
CA PRO A 262 -25.12 -1.37 -20.63
C PRO A 262 -25.30 -0.13 -21.49
N VAL A 263 -26.47 0.54 -21.43
CA VAL A 263 -26.73 1.81 -22.13
C VAL A 263 -25.73 2.90 -21.72
N ILE A 264 -25.20 2.88 -20.50
CA ILE A 264 -24.17 3.84 -20.07
C ILE A 264 -22.87 3.59 -20.84
N ALA A 265 -22.55 2.34 -21.15
CA ALA A 265 -21.40 2.02 -21.99
C ALA A 265 -21.52 2.64 -23.39
N GLU A 266 -22.70 2.54 -23.99
CA GLU A 266 -22.98 3.12 -25.30
C GLU A 266 -22.89 4.67 -25.26
N ILE A 267 -23.47 5.29 -24.22
CA ILE A 267 -23.41 6.77 -24.06
C ILE A 267 -21.96 7.25 -23.92
N LEU A 268 -21.11 6.48 -23.27
CA LEU A 268 -19.72 6.82 -23.02
C LEU A 268 -18.75 6.22 -24.06
N ASP A 269 -19.28 5.77 -25.19
CA ASP A 269 -18.51 5.16 -26.28
C ASP A 269 -17.51 4.09 -25.79
N HIS A 270 -17.96 3.26 -24.84
CA HIS A 270 -17.18 2.17 -24.24
C HIS A 270 -15.86 2.61 -23.56
N THR A 271 -15.75 3.87 -23.19
CA THR A 271 -14.52 4.44 -22.62
C THR A 271 -14.30 4.13 -21.14
N ILE A 272 -15.34 3.67 -20.43
CA ILE A 272 -15.18 3.26 -19.03
C ILE A 272 -14.56 1.87 -18.95
N ALA A 273 -13.42 1.79 -18.29
CA ALA A 273 -12.78 0.53 -18.02
C ALA A 273 -13.43 -0.17 -16.81
N VAL A 274 -13.67 -1.47 -16.98
CA VAL A 274 -14.11 -2.34 -15.88
C VAL A 274 -13.01 -2.48 -14.83
N GLY A 275 -13.39 -2.48 -13.55
CA GLY A 275 -12.46 -2.55 -12.45
C GLY A 275 -11.88 -1.20 -12.02
N THR A 276 -12.25 -0.09 -12.69
CA THR A 276 -11.89 1.25 -12.24
C THR A 276 -12.52 1.53 -10.87
N GLN A 277 -11.71 1.96 -9.91
CA GLN A 277 -12.21 2.39 -8.62
C GLN A 277 -12.75 3.80 -8.72
N ILE A 278 -14.01 4.00 -8.34
CA ILE A 278 -14.60 5.31 -8.14
C ILE A 278 -14.83 5.56 -6.66
N LYS A 279 -14.57 6.77 -6.21
CA LYS A 279 -14.95 7.19 -4.85
C LYS A 279 -16.45 7.44 -4.82
N LEU A 280 -17.14 6.66 -3.99
CA LEU A 280 -18.55 6.91 -3.67
C LEU A 280 -18.62 7.68 -2.35
N ASP A 281 -19.58 8.62 -2.26
CA ASP A 281 -19.69 9.53 -1.11
C ASP A 281 -20.00 8.84 0.23
N LYS A 282 -20.47 7.60 0.25
CA LYS A 282 -20.68 6.80 1.49
C LYS A 282 -20.82 5.31 1.21
N PRO A 283 -20.46 4.51 2.16
CA PRO A 283 -19.50 4.56 3.28
C PRO A 283 -18.22 3.83 2.95
N SER A 284 -17.98 3.51 1.71
CA SER A 284 -16.85 2.70 1.26
C SER A 284 -15.72 3.56 0.76
N LYS A 285 -14.50 3.07 0.94
CA LYS A 285 -13.28 3.72 0.47
C LYS A 285 -13.11 3.71 -1.05
N GLY A 286 -13.96 3.02 -1.75
CA GLY A 286 -13.97 2.92 -3.21
C GLY A 286 -14.96 1.87 -3.67
N ALA A 287 -15.42 1.99 -4.90
CA ALA A 287 -16.25 0.99 -5.56
C ALA A 287 -15.62 0.58 -6.88
N THR A 288 -15.73 -0.67 -7.21
CA THR A 288 -15.35 -1.18 -8.52
C THR A 288 -16.52 -1.05 -9.48
N VAL A 289 -16.27 -0.43 -10.61
CA VAL A 289 -17.24 -0.27 -11.69
C VAL A 289 -17.19 -1.47 -12.61
N ALA A 290 -18.33 -2.03 -12.94
CA ALA A 290 -18.44 -3.07 -13.93
C ALA A 290 -19.72 -2.91 -14.75
N PHE A 291 -19.67 -3.27 -16.03
CA PHE A 291 -20.85 -3.37 -16.85
C PHE A 291 -21.56 -4.70 -16.57
N VAL A 292 -22.87 -4.65 -16.54
CA VAL A 292 -23.70 -5.85 -16.39
C VAL A 292 -24.05 -6.40 -17.77
N ASP A 293 -24.24 -7.70 -17.86
CA ASP A 293 -24.55 -8.40 -19.11
C ASP A 293 -26.06 -8.44 -19.42
N SER A 294 -26.88 -7.81 -18.59
CA SER A 294 -28.33 -7.77 -18.73
C SER A 294 -28.90 -6.41 -18.33
N LEU A 295 -29.98 -6.02 -18.99
CA LEU A 295 -30.80 -4.86 -18.62
C LEU A 295 -31.76 -5.16 -17.47
N GLU A 296 -31.90 -6.42 -17.11
CA GLU A 296 -32.74 -6.82 -15.99
C GLU A 296 -31.98 -6.61 -14.67
N THR A 297 -32.66 -6.04 -13.70
CA THR A 297 -32.11 -5.89 -12.37
C THR A 297 -31.97 -7.25 -11.70
N PRO A 298 -30.87 -7.50 -10.98
CA PRO A 298 -30.66 -8.80 -10.34
C PRO A 298 -31.66 -9.03 -9.21
N ILE A 299 -32.00 -10.30 -9.03
CA ILE A 299 -32.72 -10.75 -7.86
C ILE A 299 -31.70 -11.18 -6.83
N VAL A 300 -31.72 -10.52 -5.67
CA VAL A 300 -30.77 -10.78 -4.58
C VAL A 300 -31.51 -11.26 -3.33
N ARG A 301 -30.85 -12.16 -2.60
CA ARG A 301 -31.34 -12.59 -1.29
C ARG A 301 -30.57 -11.84 -0.21
N LEU A 302 -31.29 -11.06 0.57
CA LEU A 302 -30.73 -10.33 1.71
C LEU A 302 -30.38 -11.28 2.85
N LYS A 303 -29.55 -10.80 3.78
CA LYS A 303 -29.12 -11.59 4.96
C LYS A 303 -30.30 -12.07 5.82
N GLY A 304 -31.41 -11.34 5.83
CA GLY A 304 -32.66 -11.70 6.51
C GLY A 304 -33.50 -12.77 5.80
N GLY A 305 -33.05 -13.25 4.64
CA GLY A 305 -33.79 -14.23 3.83
C GLY A 305 -34.78 -13.62 2.84
N GLU A 306 -35.01 -12.33 2.92
CA GLU A 306 -35.86 -11.58 1.97
C GLU A 306 -35.24 -11.60 0.56
N VAL A 307 -36.06 -11.85 -0.44
CA VAL A 307 -35.66 -11.84 -1.84
C VAL A 307 -36.19 -10.59 -2.49
N VAL A 308 -35.30 -9.74 -2.96
CA VAL A 308 -35.67 -8.46 -3.59
C VAL A 308 -35.13 -8.38 -5.01
N LYS A 309 -35.87 -7.74 -5.89
CA LYS A 309 -35.39 -7.34 -7.20
C LYS A 309 -34.87 -5.90 -7.08
N ILE A 310 -33.56 -5.68 -7.37
CA ILE A 310 -32.92 -4.38 -7.23
C ILE A 310 -33.21 -3.52 -8.47
#